data_deae5fd02e426f0fd1c806d701673427
#
_entry.id   deae5fd02e426f0fd1c806d701673427
#
_cell.length_a   1.000
_cell.length_b   1.000
_cell.length_c   1.000
_cell.angle_alpha   90.00
_cell.angle_beta   90.00
_cell.angle_gamma   90.00
#
_symmetry.space_group_name_H-M   'P 1'
#
loop_
_entity.id
_entity.type
_entity.pdbx_description
1 polymer ?
#
loop_
_entity_poly.entity_id
_entity_poly.type
_entity_poly.pdbx_seq_one_letter_code
_entity_poly.pdbx_strand_id
1 'polypeptide(L)'
;IHGNAEALKAVLRKEPDYDFLVFLGDSVLSGPQPKETAEILLDVKPDINIMGNHDEILLDHLLIDEWPEDWRAYNQWAFKQIPSEIIEITKTYSFSDKYEIGGVKFFLHHGQLDRSIPAAIPYADTSSFEALDPGNDCELVLFGHNHIQFTHELGSKTYINPGSVGQPRCGRTHACYAVFEDGKYIPRQVTYDQRPWISALDKIDDLRQYPKFTSWLKEGFLAGYGIGKREPWIRFHEEGYF
;
A
#
# COMPACT_ATOMS: atom_id res chain seq x y z
N ILE A 1 1.93 2.54 -1.50
CA ILE A 1 3.17 3.05 -2.16
C ILE A 1 4.36 2.90 -1.23
N HIS A 2 4.21 3.26 0.05
CA HIS A 2 5.21 3.06 1.08
C HIS A 2 6.59 3.66 0.73
N GLY A 3 6.64 4.94 0.42
CA GLY A 3 7.90 5.63 0.20
C GLY A 3 8.82 4.97 -0.84
N ASN A 4 8.25 4.40 -1.90
CA ASN A 4 8.97 3.79 -3.02
C ASN A 4 8.71 4.59 -4.30
N ALA A 5 9.45 5.66 -4.46
CA ALA A 5 9.33 6.58 -5.60
C ALA A 5 9.62 5.89 -6.94
N GLU A 6 10.56 4.93 -6.97
CA GLU A 6 10.92 4.25 -8.21
C GLU A 6 9.81 3.34 -8.73
N ALA A 7 9.13 2.63 -7.82
CA ALA A 7 7.96 1.84 -8.16
C ALA A 7 6.81 2.72 -8.66
N LEU A 8 6.51 3.83 -7.97
CA LEU A 8 5.48 4.78 -8.37
C LEU A 8 5.76 5.39 -9.75
N LYS A 9 6.98 5.84 -10.00
CA LYS A 9 7.40 6.33 -11.33
C LYS A 9 7.21 5.29 -12.43
N ALA A 10 7.47 4.01 -12.13
CA ALA A 10 7.31 2.94 -13.11
C ALA A 10 5.84 2.72 -13.47
N VAL A 11 4.93 2.76 -12.49
CA VAL A 11 3.48 2.67 -12.72
C VAL A 11 3.01 3.86 -13.57
N LEU A 12 3.33 5.09 -13.19
CA LEU A 12 2.92 6.30 -13.90
C LEU A 12 3.47 6.37 -15.35
N ARG A 13 4.70 5.87 -15.58
CA ARG A 13 5.24 5.76 -16.94
C ARG A 13 4.55 4.70 -17.78
N LYS A 14 4.04 3.64 -17.15
CA LYS A 14 3.35 2.54 -17.82
C LYS A 14 1.93 2.92 -18.21
N GLU A 15 1.29 3.74 -17.39
CA GLU A 15 -0.08 4.25 -17.56
C GLU A 15 -0.04 5.79 -17.62
N PRO A 16 0.40 6.39 -18.74
CA PRO A 16 0.52 7.85 -18.84
C PRO A 16 -0.83 8.55 -19.02
N ASP A 17 -1.81 7.82 -19.56
CA ASP A 17 -3.14 8.34 -19.88
C ASP A 17 -4.18 7.63 -19.00
N TYR A 18 -4.76 8.36 -18.07
CA TYR A 18 -5.86 7.89 -17.19
C TYR A 18 -6.84 9.03 -16.95
N ASP A 19 -8.12 8.69 -16.83
CA ASP A 19 -9.18 9.67 -16.52
C ASP A 19 -9.28 9.93 -15.01
N PHE A 20 -9.01 8.89 -14.18
CA PHE A 20 -9.04 8.95 -12.72
C PHE A 20 -7.88 8.18 -12.12
N LEU A 21 -7.26 8.76 -11.10
CA LEU A 21 -6.25 8.10 -10.27
C LEU A 21 -6.80 7.88 -8.87
N VAL A 22 -6.91 6.61 -8.48
CA VAL A 22 -7.39 6.20 -7.15
C VAL A 22 -6.20 5.72 -6.32
N PHE A 23 -6.07 6.28 -5.12
CA PHE A 23 -5.06 5.90 -4.14
C PHE A 23 -5.74 5.27 -2.92
N LEU A 24 -5.34 4.03 -2.58
CA LEU A 24 -5.94 3.23 -1.50
C LEU A 24 -5.13 3.25 -0.20
N GLY A 25 -4.37 4.30 0.05
CA GLY A 25 -3.67 4.50 1.32
C GLY A 25 -2.22 4.04 1.36
N ASP A 26 -1.56 4.36 2.48
CA ASP A 26 -0.15 4.08 2.76
C ASP A 26 0.82 4.74 1.77
N SER A 27 0.88 6.07 1.82
CA SER A 27 1.58 6.91 0.87
C SER A 27 3.11 6.85 0.99
N VAL A 28 3.67 7.52 1.99
CA VAL A 28 5.08 7.91 2.04
C VAL A 28 5.90 7.20 3.11
N LEU A 29 5.27 6.66 4.17
CA LEU A 29 5.99 6.00 5.26
C LEU A 29 6.41 4.58 4.93
N SER A 30 7.37 4.07 5.72
CA SER A 30 7.90 2.70 5.63
C SER A 30 8.67 2.40 4.34
N GLY A 31 9.20 3.43 3.68
CA GLY A 31 10.14 3.32 2.57
C GLY A 31 11.23 4.38 2.67
N PRO A 32 12.39 4.18 2.03
CA PRO A 32 13.54 5.07 2.15
C PRO A 32 13.49 6.30 1.23
N GLN A 33 12.39 6.51 0.49
CA GLN A 33 12.21 7.63 -0.43
C GLN A 33 10.93 8.43 -0.11
N PRO A 34 10.69 8.82 1.18
CA PRO A 34 9.44 9.47 1.56
C PRO A 34 9.28 10.84 0.89
N LYS A 35 10.35 11.62 0.77
CA LYS A 35 10.34 12.94 0.14
C LYS A 35 10.01 12.84 -1.35
N GLU A 36 10.74 12.02 -2.08
CA GLU A 36 10.56 11.84 -3.53
C GLU A 36 9.16 11.30 -3.86
N THR A 37 8.64 10.41 -3.01
CA THR A 37 7.28 9.89 -3.16
C THR A 37 6.24 10.99 -2.92
N ALA A 38 6.45 11.81 -1.89
CA ALA A 38 5.58 12.95 -1.60
C ALA A 38 5.55 13.96 -2.75
N GLU A 39 6.72 14.30 -3.31
CA GLU A 39 6.84 15.21 -4.45
C GLU A 39 6.06 14.72 -5.67
N ILE A 40 6.14 13.40 -5.97
CA ILE A 40 5.36 12.80 -7.06
C ILE A 40 3.85 12.90 -6.77
N LEU A 41 3.41 12.56 -5.55
CA LEU A 41 1.99 12.62 -5.18
C LEU A 41 1.43 14.04 -5.24
N LEU A 42 2.22 15.05 -4.86
CA LEU A 42 1.87 16.46 -4.98
C LEU A 42 1.72 16.92 -6.44
N ASP A 43 2.49 16.32 -7.36
CA ASP A 43 2.44 16.60 -8.78
C ASP A 43 1.26 15.92 -9.47
N VAL A 44 1.08 14.61 -9.27
CA VAL A 44 0.03 13.81 -9.94
C VAL A 44 -1.36 14.03 -9.34
N LYS A 45 -1.47 14.39 -8.07
CA LYS A 45 -2.72 14.73 -7.35
C LYS A 45 -3.81 13.69 -7.58
N PRO A 46 -3.75 12.52 -6.97
CA PRO A 46 -4.81 11.51 -7.14
C PRO A 46 -6.19 12.09 -6.89
N ASP A 47 -7.17 11.71 -7.71
CA ASP A 47 -8.55 12.23 -7.64
C ASP A 47 -9.28 11.72 -6.40
N ILE A 48 -8.99 10.48 -5.99
CA ILE A 48 -9.56 9.83 -4.81
C ILE A 48 -8.43 9.34 -3.92
N ASN A 49 -8.47 9.76 -2.65
CA ASN A 49 -7.45 9.42 -1.68
C ASN A 49 -8.09 8.77 -0.44
N ILE A 50 -7.72 7.53 -0.18
CA ILE A 50 -8.15 6.78 0.99
C ILE A 50 -7.03 6.79 2.05
N MET A 51 -7.41 7.00 3.30
CA MET A 51 -6.52 6.99 4.46
C MET A 51 -6.04 5.57 4.76
N GLY A 52 -4.73 5.33 4.71
CA GLY A 52 -4.12 4.11 5.20
C GLY A 52 -3.63 4.23 6.65
N ASN A 53 -3.32 3.12 7.29
CA ASN A 53 -2.83 3.14 8.67
C ASN A 53 -1.45 3.81 8.80
N HIS A 54 -0.61 3.81 7.77
CA HIS A 54 0.64 4.57 7.77
C HIS A 54 0.41 6.06 7.49
N ASP A 55 -0.68 6.44 6.83
CA ASP A 55 -1.08 7.85 6.70
C ASP A 55 -1.60 8.39 8.04
N GLU A 56 -2.32 7.56 8.84
CA GLU A 56 -2.69 7.92 10.22
C GLU A 56 -1.44 8.17 11.09
N ILE A 57 -0.41 7.29 10.99
CA ILE A 57 0.87 7.46 11.69
C ILE A 57 1.58 8.76 11.27
N LEU A 58 1.46 9.15 10.00
CA LEU A 58 2.00 10.43 9.54
C LEU A 58 1.33 11.62 10.22
N LEU A 59 0.04 11.51 10.56
CA LEU A 59 -0.73 12.55 11.24
C LEU A 59 -0.60 12.49 12.76
N ASP A 60 -0.40 11.31 13.34
CA ASP A 60 -0.23 11.09 14.77
C ASP A 60 1.00 10.22 15.06
N HIS A 61 2.11 10.87 15.32
CA HIS A 61 3.40 10.22 15.58
C HIS A 61 3.41 9.39 16.88
N LEU A 62 2.46 9.61 17.81
CA LEU A 62 2.36 8.84 19.05
C LEU A 62 1.97 7.37 18.79
N LEU A 63 1.38 7.07 17.65
CA LEU A 63 1.00 5.71 17.26
C LEU A 63 2.20 4.74 17.15
N ILE A 64 3.44 5.25 17.08
CA ILE A 64 4.64 4.41 17.05
C ILE A 64 5.42 4.36 18.37
N ASP A 65 4.97 4.98 19.45
CA ASP A 65 5.74 5.10 20.69
C ASP A 65 6.09 3.74 21.32
N GLU A 66 5.20 2.75 21.16
CA GLU A 66 5.41 1.39 21.66
C GLU A 66 6.09 0.45 20.64
N TRP A 67 6.46 0.96 19.48
CA TRP A 67 7.13 0.14 18.46
C TRP A 67 8.60 -0.13 18.86
N PRO A 68 9.22 -1.21 18.34
CA PRO A 68 10.65 -1.46 18.50
C PRO A 68 11.49 -0.24 18.11
N GLU A 69 12.61 -0.05 18.80
CA GLU A 69 13.42 1.17 18.67
C GLU A 69 13.93 1.42 17.24
N ASP A 70 14.32 0.36 16.53
CA ASP A 70 14.75 0.40 15.12
C ASP A 70 13.64 0.88 14.19
N TRP A 71 12.41 0.41 14.38
CA TRP A 71 11.23 0.87 13.64
C TRP A 71 10.89 2.33 13.97
N ARG A 72 10.98 2.73 15.23
CA ARG A 72 10.77 4.13 15.62
C ARG A 72 11.81 5.04 14.99
N ALA A 73 13.09 4.67 15.04
CA ALA A 73 14.17 5.44 14.44
C ALA A 73 13.95 5.62 12.94
N TYR A 74 13.50 4.58 12.24
CA TYR A 74 13.20 4.64 10.82
C TYR A 74 12.06 5.62 10.50
N ASN A 75 10.95 5.53 11.24
CA ASN A 75 9.82 6.43 11.01
C ASN A 75 10.13 7.87 11.43
N GLN A 76 10.83 8.08 12.54
CA GLN A 76 11.27 9.42 12.98
C GLN A 76 12.21 10.08 11.96
N TRP A 77 13.08 9.31 11.32
CA TRP A 77 13.85 9.80 10.19
C TRP A 77 12.95 10.20 9.02
N ALA A 78 12.00 9.34 8.64
CA ALA A 78 11.09 9.60 7.53
C ALA A 78 10.24 10.86 7.75
N PHE A 79 9.71 11.09 8.95
CA PHE A 79 8.93 12.30 9.28
C PHE A 79 9.70 13.60 9.00
N LYS A 80 11.02 13.62 9.23
CA LYS A 80 11.87 14.78 8.96
C LYS A 80 12.07 15.06 7.47
N GLN A 81 11.78 14.08 6.59
CA GLN A 81 11.95 14.20 5.15
C GLN A 81 10.67 14.63 4.42
N ILE A 82 9.52 14.51 5.07
CA ILE A 82 8.22 14.69 4.45
C ILE A 82 7.86 16.18 4.38
N PRO A 83 7.52 16.71 3.18
CA PRO A 83 7.04 18.08 3.03
C PRO A 83 5.73 18.33 3.80
N SER A 84 5.60 19.51 4.40
CA SER A 84 4.38 19.91 5.13
C SER A 84 3.12 19.84 4.26
N GLU A 85 3.25 20.11 2.98
CA GLU A 85 2.16 20.10 2.01
C GLU A 85 1.49 18.74 1.90
N ILE A 86 2.27 17.64 1.93
CA ILE A 86 1.69 16.30 1.88
C ILE A 86 0.96 15.99 3.18
N ILE A 87 1.44 16.47 4.34
CA ILE A 87 0.77 16.31 5.64
C ILE A 87 -0.61 16.99 5.60
N GLU A 88 -0.68 18.21 5.07
CA GLU A 88 -1.95 18.94 4.96
C GLU A 88 -2.94 18.24 4.01
N ILE A 89 -2.46 17.71 2.90
CA ILE A 89 -3.32 16.95 1.97
C ILE A 89 -3.78 15.64 2.61
N THR A 90 -2.91 14.92 3.33
CA THR A 90 -3.27 13.68 4.02
C THR A 90 -4.41 13.85 5.01
N LYS A 91 -4.54 15.02 5.67
CA LYS A 91 -5.68 15.32 6.54
C LYS A 91 -7.04 15.30 5.82
N THR A 92 -7.05 15.41 4.52
CA THR A 92 -8.28 15.40 3.69
C THR A 92 -8.65 14.02 3.18
N TYR A 93 -7.84 12.99 3.43
CA TYR A 93 -8.12 11.63 2.98
C TYR A 93 -9.33 11.05 3.70
N SER A 94 -10.15 10.29 2.98
CA SER A 94 -11.31 9.59 3.54
C SER A 94 -10.90 8.21 4.06
N PHE A 95 -11.42 7.77 5.20
CA PHE A 95 -11.21 6.39 5.68
C PHE A 95 -11.91 5.35 4.81
N SER A 96 -13.09 5.67 4.35
CA SER A 96 -13.86 4.89 3.38
C SER A 96 -14.90 5.77 2.71
N ASP A 97 -15.23 5.48 1.45
CA ASP A 97 -16.28 6.20 0.77
C ASP A 97 -16.85 5.40 -0.42
N LYS A 98 -18.00 5.84 -0.94
CA LYS A 98 -18.65 5.30 -2.13
C LYS A 98 -18.43 6.23 -3.30
N TYR A 99 -18.04 5.66 -4.42
CA TYR A 99 -17.86 6.39 -5.66
C TYR A 99 -18.60 5.71 -6.81
N GLU A 100 -19.04 6.52 -7.78
CA GLU A 100 -19.57 6.02 -9.04
C GLU A 100 -18.70 6.58 -10.18
N ILE A 101 -18.01 5.70 -10.88
CA ILE A 101 -17.11 6.06 -11.97
C ILE A 101 -17.53 5.23 -13.20
N GLY A 102 -17.89 5.90 -14.30
CA GLY A 102 -18.33 5.23 -15.53
C GLY A 102 -19.58 4.35 -15.35
N GLY A 103 -20.48 4.70 -14.41
CA GLY A 103 -21.70 3.94 -14.12
C GLY A 103 -21.48 2.71 -13.23
N VAL A 104 -20.27 2.50 -12.71
CA VAL A 104 -19.94 1.41 -11.79
C VAL A 104 -19.77 1.97 -10.38
N LYS A 105 -20.41 1.33 -9.41
CA LYS A 105 -20.35 1.71 -7.99
C LYS A 105 -19.25 0.97 -7.26
N PHE A 106 -18.38 1.73 -6.64
CA PHE A 106 -17.26 1.26 -5.84
C PHE A 106 -17.45 1.65 -4.38
N PHE A 107 -17.13 0.73 -3.46
CA PHE A 107 -16.83 1.05 -2.09
C PHE A 107 -15.31 0.96 -1.90
N LEU A 108 -14.69 2.04 -1.49
CA LEU A 108 -13.24 2.17 -1.34
C LEU A 108 -12.88 2.32 0.14
N HIS A 109 -11.88 1.58 0.58
CA HIS A 109 -11.26 1.75 1.90
C HIS A 109 -9.83 1.18 1.87
N HIS A 110 -9.02 1.48 2.91
CA HIS A 110 -7.64 0.98 2.91
C HIS A 110 -7.55 -0.52 3.18
N GLY A 111 -8.39 -1.06 4.04
CA GLY A 111 -8.32 -2.46 4.44
C GLY A 111 -9.26 -2.77 5.57
N GLN A 112 -8.77 -3.49 6.55
CA GLN A 112 -9.53 -3.98 7.68
C GLN A 112 -10.15 -2.84 8.51
N LEU A 113 -11.47 -2.70 8.45
CA LEU A 113 -12.22 -1.67 9.20
C LEU A 113 -12.35 -2.03 10.68
N ASP A 114 -12.44 -3.32 10.98
CA ASP A 114 -12.47 -3.86 12.36
C ASP A 114 -11.24 -4.73 12.60
N ARG A 115 -10.32 -4.25 13.44
CA ARG A 115 -9.06 -4.93 13.76
C ARG A 115 -9.24 -6.21 14.61
N SER A 116 -10.41 -6.46 15.15
CA SER A 116 -10.73 -7.70 15.86
C SER A 116 -10.97 -8.89 14.92
N ILE A 117 -11.21 -8.63 13.64
CA ILE A 117 -11.48 -9.64 12.60
C ILE A 117 -10.21 -9.92 11.81
N PRO A 118 -9.93 -11.19 11.44
CA PRO A 118 -8.79 -11.53 10.61
C PRO A 118 -8.78 -10.78 9.26
N ALA A 119 -7.60 -10.42 8.77
CA ALA A 119 -7.47 -9.72 7.50
C ALA A 119 -8.04 -10.53 6.33
N ALA A 120 -8.73 -9.86 5.41
CA ALA A 120 -9.20 -10.47 4.16
C ALA A 120 -8.02 -10.72 3.23
N ILE A 121 -7.60 -11.96 3.15
CA ILE A 121 -6.52 -12.48 2.31
C ILE A 121 -7.08 -13.59 1.42
N PRO A 122 -6.39 -14.04 0.36
CA PRO A 122 -6.98 -14.94 -0.65
C PRO A 122 -7.67 -16.21 -0.13
N TYR A 123 -7.29 -16.68 1.04
CA TYR A 123 -7.81 -17.91 1.70
C TYR A 123 -8.49 -17.63 3.05
N ALA A 124 -8.86 -16.37 3.31
CA ALA A 124 -9.59 -16.01 4.53
C ALA A 124 -11.03 -16.52 4.48
N ASP A 125 -11.60 -16.71 5.66
CA ASP A 125 -13.02 -17.05 5.80
C ASP A 125 -13.92 -15.91 5.27
N THR A 126 -15.13 -16.28 4.85
CA THR A 126 -16.15 -15.34 4.36
C THR A 126 -16.36 -14.14 5.27
N SER A 127 -16.35 -14.35 6.60
CA SER A 127 -16.51 -13.28 7.59
C SER A 127 -15.46 -12.17 7.49
N SER A 128 -14.25 -12.48 7.04
CA SER A 128 -13.20 -11.49 6.84
C SER A 128 -13.52 -10.54 5.67
N PHE A 129 -14.18 -11.05 4.62
CA PHE A 129 -14.63 -10.23 3.50
C PHE A 129 -15.90 -9.45 3.84
N GLU A 130 -16.87 -10.07 4.53
CA GLU A 130 -18.08 -9.41 5.00
C GLU A 130 -17.75 -8.21 5.91
N ALA A 131 -16.69 -8.31 6.72
CA ALA A 131 -16.23 -7.23 7.60
C ALA A 131 -15.66 -6.02 6.84
N LEU A 132 -15.28 -6.18 5.57
CA LEU A 132 -14.86 -5.08 4.70
C LEU A 132 -16.05 -4.34 4.07
N ASP A 133 -17.26 -4.85 4.24
CA ASP A 133 -18.47 -4.30 3.65
C ASP A 133 -19.51 -4.00 4.72
N PRO A 134 -19.72 -2.73 5.08
CA PRO A 134 -20.71 -2.35 6.09
C PRO A 134 -22.17 -2.44 5.58
N GLY A 135 -22.46 -3.27 4.58
CA GLY A 135 -23.81 -3.46 4.03
C GLY A 135 -24.21 -2.39 3.01
N ASN A 136 -23.26 -1.96 2.18
CA ASN A 136 -23.53 -1.01 1.11
C ASN A 136 -24.10 -1.66 -0.16
N ASP A 137 -24.54 -0.84 -1.11
CA ASP A 137 -25.11 -1.23 -2.41
C ASP A 137 -24.08 -1.32 -3.55
N CYS A 138 -22.79 -1.21 -3.24
CA CYS A 138 -21.72 -1.30 -4.24
C CYS A 138 -21.45 -2.77 -4.58
N GLU A 139 -21.26 -3.07 -5.85
CA GLU A 139 -20.88 -4.40 -6.34
C GLU A 139 -19.39 -4.66 -6.19
N LEU A 140 -18.58 -3.59 -6.27
CA LEU A 140 -17.13 -3.65 -6.16
C LEU A 140 -16.64 -3.05 -4.85
N VAL A 141 -15.87 -3.82 -4.09
CA VAL A 141 -15.20 -3.40 -2.84
C VAL A 141 -13.69 -3.42 -3.08
N LEU A 142 -13.07 -2.25 -3.14
CA LEU A 142 -11.64 -2.09 -3.36
C LEU A 142 -10.93 -1.78 -2.05
N PHE A 143 -9.85 -2.50 -1.78
CA PHE A 143 -9.07 -2.33 -0.55
C PHE A 143 -7.58 -2.63 -0.76
N GLY A 144 -6.72 -2.17 0.14
CA GLY A 144 -5.28 -2.36 0.15
C GLY A 144 -4.78 -3.17 1.34
N HIS A 145 -3.86 -2.61 2.11
CA HIS A 145 -3.34 -3.03 3.42
C HIS A 145 -2.54 -4.34 3.45
N ASN A 146 -3.04 -5.45 2.90
CA ASN A 146 -2.34 -6.73 2.95
C ASN A 146 -1.24 -6.90 1.88
N HIS A 147 -1.18 -6.00 0.87
CA HIS A 147 -0.18 -5.96 -0.20
C HIS A 147 -0.19 -7.16 -1.16
N ILE A 148 -1.28 -7.93 -1.20
CA ILE A 148 -1.43 -9.09 -2.08
C ILE A 148 -2.41 -8.73 -3.19
N GLN A 149 -2.02 -8.94 -4.44
CA GLN A 149 -2.89 -8.69 -5.59
C GLN A 149 -3.83 -9.87 -5.81
N PHE A 150 -5.14 -9.69 -5.61
CA PHE A 150 -6.15 -10.73 -5.81
C PHE A 150 -7.55 -10.17 -5.95
N THR A 151 -8.48 -11.01 -6.41
CA THR A 151 -9.92 -10.80 -6.38
C THR A 151 -10.60 -11.94 -5.63
N HIS A 152 -11.72 -11.63 -4.98
CA HIS A 152 -12.56 -12.63 -4.31
C HIS A 152 -14.03 -12.32 -4.55
N GLU A 153 -14.78 -13.30 -5.07
CA GLU A 153 -16.20 -13.18 -5.33
C GLU A 153 -16.99 -13.75 -4.14
N LEU A 154 -17.95 -12.98 -3.63
CA LEU A 154 -18.84 -13.39 -2.55
C LEU A 154 -20.25 -12.90 -2.83
N GLY A 155 -21.15 -13.80 -3.20
CA GLY A 155 -22.53 -13.46 -3.61
C GLY A 155 -22.51 -12.60 -4.87
N SER A 156 -23.09 -11.39 -4.78
CA SER A 156 -23.10 -10.41 -5.87
C SER A 156 -21.94 -9.41 -5.82
N LYS A 157 -21.02 -9.55 -4.88
CA LYS A 157 -19.91 -8.60 -4.65
C LYS A 157 -18.59 -9.17 -5.10
N THR A 158 -17.74 -8.31 -5.64
CA THR A 158 -16.34 -8.62 -5.93
C THR A 158 -15.44 -7.75 -5.05
N TYR A 159 -14.65 -8.41 -4.23
CA TYR A 159 -13.62 -7.80 -3.40
C TYR A 159 -12.30 -7.79 -4.17
N ILE A 160 -11.68 -6.62 -4.26
CA ILE A 160 -10.51 -6.41 -5.12
C ILE A 160 -9.39 -5.77 -4.30
N ASN A 161 -8.24 -6.44 -4.27
CA ASN A 161 -7.01 -5.83 -3.79
C ASN A 161 -6.04 -5.70 -4.97
N PRO A 162 -5.65 -4.47 -5.36
CA PRO A 162 -4.72 -4.26 -6.47
C PRO A 162 -3.26 -4.63 -6.13
N GLY A 163 -3.01 -5.07 -4.90
CA GLY A 163 -1.66 -5.31 -4.40
C GLY A 163 -0.99 -4.04 -3.89
N SER A 164 0.32 -4.05 -3.85
CA SER A 164 1.13 -2.91 -3.41
C SER A 164 2.08 -2.43 -4.50
N VAL A 165 2.10 -1.13 -4.73
CA VAL A 165 3.07 -0.51 -5.64
C VAL A 165 4.49 -0.64 -5.08
N GLY A 166 4.69 -0.33 -3.81
CA GLY A 166 6.02 -0.23 -3.22
C GLY A 166 6.50 -1.45 -2.45
N GLN A 167 5.58 -2.27 -1.94
CA GLN A 167 5.91 -3.38 -1.03
C GLN A 167 5.04 -4.63 -1.26
N PRO A 168 5.04 -5.23 -2.45
CA PRO A 168 4.28 -6.46 -2.70
C PRO A 168 4.72 -7.59 -1.76
N ARG A 169 3.78 -8.49 -1.41
CA ARG A 169 4.00 -9.62 -0.48
C ARG A 169 3.72 -10.99 -1.10
N CYS A 170 3.89 -11.10 -2.40
CA CYS A 170 3.59 -12.31 -3.17
C CYS A 170 4.83 -13.02 -3.75
N GLY A 171 6.02 -12.84 -3.13
CA GLY A 171 7.28 -13.41 -3.63
C GLY A 171 7.76 -12.80 -4.96
N ARG A 172 7.23 -11.65 -5.35
CA ARG A 172 7.59 -10.92 -6.57
C ARG A 172 7.95 -9.48 -6.24
N THR A 173 8.89 -8.93 -6.99
CA THR A 173 9.42 -7.58 -6.77
C THR A 173 8.86 -6.55 -7.76
N HIS A 174 7.74 -6.86 -8.41
CA HIS A 174 7.05 -5.97 -9.33
C HIS A 174 6.13 -5.02 -8.57
N ALA A 175 6.04 -3.77 -9.00
CA ALA A 175 4.99 -2.88 -8.52
C ALA A 175 3.63 -3.41 -8.99
N CYS A 176 2.72 -3.68 -8.04
CA CYS A 176 1.37 -4.18 -8.31
C CYS A 176 0.36 -3.03 -8.27
N TYR A 177 -0.52 -2.98 -9.25
CA TYR A 177 -1.61 -2.00 -9.36
C TYR A 177 -2.75 -2.58 -10.21
N ALA A 178 -3.80 -1.82 -10.45
CA ALA A 178 -4.87 -2.23 -11.33
C ALA A 178 -5.32 -1.08 -12.22
N VAL A 179 -5.88 -1.43 -13.36
CA VAL A 179 -6.62 -0.53 -14.24
C VAL A 179 -8.07 -1.00 -14.29
N PHE A 180 -8.99 -0.05 -14.27
CA PHE A 180 -10.40 -0.29 -14.53
C PHE A 180 -10.74 0.34 -15.89
N GLU A 181 -11.01 -0.49 -16.88
CA GLU A 181 -11.20 -0.09 -18.26
C GLU A 181 -12.39 -0.85 -18.86
N ASP A 182 -13.30 -0.17 -19.54
CA ASP A 182 -14.50 -0.74 -20.18
C ASP A 182 -15.33 -1.62 -19.21
N GLY A 183 -15.49 -1.18 -17.96
CA GLY A 183 -16.25 -1.89 -16.94
C GLY A 183 -15.54 -3.12 -16.38
N LYS A 184 -14.23 -3.31 -16.65
CA LYS A 184 -13.45 -4.48 -16.21
C LYS A 184 -12.28 -4.07 -15.35
N TYR A 185 -12.09 -4.85 -14.28
CA TYR A 185 -10.86 -4.82 -13.48
C TYR A 185 -9.75 -5.60 -14.19
N ILE A 186 -8.59 -4.97 -14.35
CA ILE A 186 -7.42 -5.56 -14.98
C ILE A 186 -6.24 -5.42 -14.01
N PRO A 187 -5.83 -6.51 -13.32
CA PRO A 187 -4.64 -6.50 -12.49
C PRO A 187 -3.40 -6.32 -13.38
N ARG A 188 -2.53 -5.41 -12.96
CA ARG A 188 -1.29 -5.10 -13.69
C ARG A 188 -0.08 -5.13 -12.77
N GLN A 189 1.06 -5.40 -13.36
CA GLN A 189 2.35 -5.41 -12.69
C GLN A 189 3.39 -4.77 -13.61
N VAL A 190 4.35 -4.04 -13.02
CA VAL A 190 5.46 -3.45 -13.76
C VAL A 190 6.77 -3.65 -13.01
N THR A 191 7.81 -4.01 -13.75
CA THR A 191 9.18 -4.09 -13.24
C THR A 191 9.80 -2.71 -13.14
N TYR A 192 10.67 -2.51 -12.17
CA TYR A 192 11.44 -1.28 -12.00
C TYR A 192 12.83 -1.58 -11.44
N ASP A 193 13.73 -0.61 -11.51
CA ASP A 193 15.06 -0.72 -10.92
C ASP A 193 14.98 -0.49 -9.40
N GLN A 194 15.32 -1.51 -8.63
CA GLN A 194 15.29 -1.48 -7.16
C GLN A 194 16.58 -0.89 -6.54
N ARG A 195 17.65 -0.73 -7.32
CA ARG A 195 18.93 -0.25 -6.81
C ARG A 195 18.86 1.14 -6.17
N PRO A 196 18.11 2.12 -6.72
CA PRO A 196 17.95 3.42 -6.05
C PRO A 196 17.26 3.33 -4.69
N TRP A 197 16.25 2.45 -4.54
CA TRP A 197 15.58 2.20 -3.27
C TRP A 197 16.57 1.63 -2.24
N ILE A 198 17.35 0.60 -2.61
CA ILE A 198 18.39 0.00 -1.74
C ILE A 198 19.44 1.05 -1.37
N SER A 199 19.91 1.83 -2.35
CA SER A 199 20.90 2.89 -2.12
C SER A 199 20.37 3.99 -1.19
N ALA A 200 19.09 4.33 -1.27
CA ALA A 200 18.45 5.29 -0.37
C ALA A 200 18.41 4.76 1.06
N LEU A 201 18.03 3.48 1.25
CA LEU A 201 18.02 2.84 2.57
C LEU A 201 19.42 2.82 3.21
N ASP A 202 20.47 2.52 2.41
CA ASP A 202 21.85 2.50 2.88
C ASP A 202 22.40 3.86 3.35
N LYS A 203 21.79 4.93 2.91
CA LYS A 203 22.19 6.30 3.23
C LYS A 203 21.50 6.89 4.45
N ILE A 204 20.60 6.14 5.11
CA ILE A 204 19.91 6.60 6.31
C ILE A 204 20.85 6.51 7.49
N ASP A 205 21.42 7.64 7.89
CA ASP A 205 22.37 7.72 8.99
C ASP A 205 21.77 7.27 10.32
N ASP A 206 20.51 7.59 10.59
CA ASP A 206 19.76 7.20 11.78
C ASP A 206 19.67 5.66 11.95
N LEU A 207 19.83 4.89 10.86
CA LEU A 207 19.81 3.42 10.87
C LEU A 207 21.18 2.76 10.96
N ARG A 208 22.28 3.49 10.97
CA ARG A 208 23.64 2.92 11.07
C ARG A 208 23.86 2.10 12.33
N GLN A 209 23.17 2.43 13.41
CA GLN A 209 23.23 1.67 14.67
C GLN A 209 22.39 0.38 14.63
N TYR A 210 21.55 0.18 13.62
CA TYR A 210 20.68 -0.98 13.46
C TYR A 210 20.99 -1.81 12.19
N PRO A 211 22.23 -2.30 12.00
CA PRO A 211 22.63 -2.97 10.75
C PRO A 211 21.84 -4.26 10.48
N LYS A 212 21.43 -4.99 11.53
CA LYS A 212 20.61 -6.20 11.38
C LYS A 212 19.20 -5.86 10.86
N PHE A 213 18.62 -4.78 11.36
CA PHE A 213 17.33 -4.30 10.90
C PHE A 213 17.39 -3.87 9.43
N THR A 214 18.39 -3.08 9.05
CA THR A 214 18.58 -2.64 7.66
C THR A 214 18.77 -3.83 6.71
N SER A 215 19.56 -4.86 7.11
CA SER A 215 19.72 -6.10 6.32
C SER A 215 18.40 -6.83 6.16
N TRP A 216 17.64 -6.94 7.24
CA TRP A 216 16.34 -7.61 7.25
C TRP A 216 15.30 -6.91 6.35
N LEU A 217 15.26 -5.56 6.34
CA LEU A 217 14.42 -4.79 5.43
C LEU A 217 14.76 -5.09 3.95
N LYS A 218 16.06 -5.05 3.60
CA LYS A 218 16.54 -5.35 2.24
C LYS A 218 16.18 -6.76 1.79
N GLU A 219 16.44 -7.74 2.64
CA GLU A 219 16.16 -9.14 2.34
C GLU A 219 14.67 -9.37 2.07
N GLY A 220 13.78 -8.80 2.90
CA GLY A 220 12.35 -8.89 2.68
C GLY A 220 11.90 -8.23 1.37
N PHE A 221 12.40 -7.03 1.14
CA PHE A 221 12.12 -6.25 -0.07
C PHE A 221 12.59 -6.97 -1.35
N LEU A 222 13.84 -7.44 -1.38
CA LEU A 222 14.40 -8.16 -2.53
C LEU A 222 13.77 -9.53 -2.76
N ALA A 223 13.24 -10.15 -1.71
CA ALA A 223 12.51 -11.41 -1.84
C ALA A 223 11.03 -11.23 -2.25
N GLY A 224 10.54 -9.98 -2.33
CA GLY A 224 9.16 -9.68 -2.71
C GLY A 224 8.14 -9.94 -1.60
N TYR A 225 8.55 -9.82 -0.33
CA TYR A 225 7.68 -9.96 0.85
C TYR A 225 7.54 -8.65 1.65
N GLY A 226 7.84 -7.52 1.01
CA GLY A 226 7.82 -6.21 1.64
C GLY A 226 8.90 -6.07 2.72
N ILE A 227 8.72 -5.13 3.65
CA ILE A 227 9.67 -4.82 4.73
C ILE A 227 9.16 -5.24 6.11
N GLY A 228 8.11 -5.99 6.22
CA GLY A 228 7.55 -6.47 7.48
C GLY A 228 7.95 -7.92 7.82
N LYS A 229 7.20 -8.53 8.72
CA LYS A 229 7.30 -9.97 8.97
C LYS A 229 6.99 -10.71 7.68
N ARG A 230 7.85 -11.66 7.29
CA ARG A 230 7.69 -12.44 6.07
C ARG A 230 6.72 -13.61 6.24
N GLU A 231 6.60 -14.12 7.45
CA GLU A 231 5.56 -15.05 7.81
C GLU A 231 4.24 -14.31 8.13
N PRO A 232 3.12 -14.78 7.65
CA PRO A 232 2.86 -16.08 6.99
C PRO A 232 3.06 -16.09 5.46
N TRP A 233 3.52 -14.98 4.84
CA TRP A 233 3.53 -14.79 3.37
C TRP A 233 4.35 -15.83 2.63
N ILE A 234 5.54 -16.20 3.16
CA ILE A 234 6.40 -17.25 2.57
C ILE A 234 5.63 -18.56 2.51
N ARG A 235 5.02 -18.99 3.63
CA ARG A 235 4.25 -20.23 3.69
C ARG A 235 3.11 -20.23 2.67
N PHE A 236 2.36 -19.14 2.55
CA PHE A 236 1.25 -19.06 1.61
C PHE A 236 1.69 -19.10 0.15
N HIS A 237 2.85 -18.52 -0.16
CA HIS A 237 3.45 -18.65 -1.48
C HIS A 237 3.86 -20.12 -1.77
N GLU A 238 4.50 -20.79 -0.81
CA GLU A 238 4.89 -22.20 -0.92
C GLU A 238 3.67 -23.14 -1.06
N GLU A 239 2.57 -22.81 -0.42
CA GLU A 239 1.28 -23.51 -0.53
C GLU A 239 0.50 -23.17 -1.82
N GLY A 240 0.99 -22.25 -2.63
CA GLY A 240 0.43 -21.92 -3.95
C GLY A 240 -0.80 -21.02 -3.94
N TYR A 241 -0.97 -20.22 -2.91
CA TYR A 241 -2.09 -19.26 -2.83
C TYR A 241 -1.90 -18.01 -3.72
N PHE A 242 -0.68 -17.70 -4.14
CA PHE A 242 -0.36 -16.59 -5.06
C PHE A 242 1.03 -16.71 -5.72
#